data_5752f0348e795fa37e16ea4eceeb4ecb
#
_entry.id   5752f0348e795fa37e16ea4eceeb4ecb
#
_cell.length_a   1.000
_cell.length_b   1.000
_cell.length_c   1.000
_cell.angle_alpha   90.00
_cell.angle_beta   90.00
_cell.angle_gamma   90.00
#
_symmetry.space_group_name_H-M   'P 1'
#
loop_
_entity.id
_entity.type
_entity.pdbx_description
1 polymer ?
#
loop_
_entity_poly.entity_id
_entity_poly.type
_entity_poly.pdbx_seq_one_letter_code
_entity_poly.pdbx_strand_id
1 'polypeptide(L)'
;MTNLYSKYIKEREGIDTVVHENGHGYATYKKLEDGSYYLIDIFVEKEYRRSHIATQLSEQVKQIALSDKATTMLGSVCLTTNGVTESLKAVLGDGFKYSHASNNTLYFKKEIKE
;
A
#
# COMPACT_ATOMS: atom_id res chain seq x y z
N MET A 1 1.70 -16.23 -6.14
CA MET A 1 2.44 -17.27 -5.44
C MET A 1 2.79 -16.84 -4.03
N THR A 2 2.51 -17.70 -3.06
CA THR A 2 2.78 -17.38 -1.65
C THR A 2 4.17 -17.88 -1.28
N ASN A 3 5.03 -17.01 -0.74
CA ASN A 3 6.35 -17.39 -0.26
C ASN A 3 6.37 -17.42 1.26
N LEU A 4 7.49 -17.86 1.83
CA LEU A 4 7.62 -17.95 3.29
C LEU A 4 7.47 -16.61 3.99
N TYR A 5 7.99 -15.55 3.39
CA TYR A 5 7.86 -14.22 3.98
C TYR A 5 6.41 -13.78 4.08
N SER A 6 5.63 -13.98 3.01
CA SER A 6 4.21 -13.66 3.01
C SER A 6 3.45 -14.43 4.09
N LYS A 7 3.75 -15.72 4.24
CA LYS A 7 3.15 -16.54 5.28
C LYS A 7 3.53 -16.05 6.67
N TYR A 8 4.78 -15.68 6.85
CA TYR A 8 5.31 -15.20 8.12
C TYR A 8 4.61 -13.92 8.57
N ILE A 9 4.54 -12.91 7.70
CA ILE A 9 3.93 -11.64 8.09
C ILE A 9 2.42 -11.76 8.29
N LYS A 10 1.78 -12.64 7.54
CA LYS A 10 0.34 -12.90 7.73
C LYS A 10 0.08 -13.53 9.10
N GLU A 11 0.87 -14.54 9.44
CA GLU A 11 0.72 -15.24 10.71
C GLU A 11 1.05 -14.36 11.91
N ARG A 12 2.15 -13.60 11.81
CA ARG A 12 2.66 -12.80 12.94
C ARG A 12 1.96 -11.47 13.12
N GLU A 13 1.61 -10.82 12.02
CA GLU A 13 1.14 -9.43 12.06
C GLU A 13 -0.22 -9.21 11.41
N GLY A 14 -0.79 -10.23 10.82
CA GLY A 14 -2.08 -10.11 10.13
C GLY A 14 -1.99 -9.30 8.84
N ILE A 15 -0.79 -9.23 8.25
CA ILE A 15 -0.54 -8.45 7.03
C ILE A 15 -0.71 -9.35 5.81
N ASP A 16 -1.46 -8.86 4.82
CA ASP A 16 -1.68 -9.54 3.56
C ASP A 16 -0.73 -9.04 2.49
N THR A 17 -0.44 -9.88 1.52
CA THR A 17 0.45 -9.53 0.40
C THR A 17 -0.24 -9.80 -0.92
N VAL A 18 -0.09 -8.88 -1.87
CA VAL A 18 -0.49 -9.11 -3.26
C VAL A 18 0.75 -8.92 -4.13
N VAL A 19 0.95 -9.85 -5.09
CA VAL A 19 2.11 -9.83 -5.99
C VAL A 19 1.63 -9.44 -7.37
N HIS A 20 2.36 -8.53 -8.02
CA HIS A 20 2.05 -8.13 -9.39
C HIS A 20 2.16 -9.33 -10.34
N GLU A 21 1.31 -9.37 -11.35
CA GLU A 21 1.24 -10.50 -12.28
C GLU A 21 2.56 -10.85 -12.96
N ASN A 22 3.42 -9.86 -13.19
CA ASN A 22 4.73 -10.08 -13.80
C ASN A 22 5.81 -10.52 -12.80
N GLY A 23 5.49 -10.52 -11.51
CA GLY A 23 6.43 -10.98 -10.48
C GLY A 23 7.49 -9.96 -10.06
N HIS A 24 7.43 -8.72 -10.56
CA HIS A 24 8.47 -7.71 -10.29
C HIS A 24 8.08 -6.67 -9.24
N GLY A 25 6.98 -6.89 -8.57
CA GLY A 25 6.56 -6.00 -7.49
C GLY A 25 5.51 -6.64 -6.61
N TYR A 26 5.36 -6.11 -5.40
CA TYR A 26 4.31 -6.56 -4.49
C TYR A 26 3.86 -5.42 -3.59
N ALA A 27 2.70 -5.58 -3.00
CA ALA A 27 2.18 -4.65 -2.00
C ALA A 27 1.77 -5.41 -0.75
N THR A 28 1.90 -4.77 0.39
CA THR A 28 1.42 -5.30 1.66
C THR A 28 0.33 -4.40 2.20
N TYR A 29 -0.68 -4.99 2.79
CA TYR A 29 -1.83 -4.24 3.29
C TYR A 29 -2.46 -4.97 4.47
N LYS A 30 -3.31 -4.25 5.20
CA LYS A 30 -3.98 -4.81 6.37
C LYS A 30 -5.34 -4.18 6.52
N LYS A 31 -6.35 -5.00 6.81
CA LYS A 31 -7.67 -4.49 7.17
C LYS A 31 -7.64 -4.07 8.64
N LEU A 32 -8.11 -2.87 8.93
CA LEU A 32 -8.18 -2.36 10.29
C LEU A 32 -9.52 -2.65 10.92
N GLU A 33 -9.61 -2.48 12.24
CA GLU A 33 -10.82 -2.80 13.00
C GLU A 33 -12.05 -2.00 12.56
N ASP A 34 -11.84 -0.76 12.11
CA ASP A 34 -12.93 0.09 11.62
C ASP A 34 -13.37 -0.25 10.19
N GLY A 35 -12.77 -1.25 9.59
CA GLY A 35 -13.09 -1.67 8.22
C GLY A 35 -12.31 -0.97 7.13
N SER A 36 -11.46 0.01 7.47
CA SER A 36 -10.60 0.63 6.48
C SER A 36 -9.43 -0.29 6.13
N TYR A 37 -8.82 -0.06 4.97
CA TYR A 37 -7.66 -0.83 4.52
C TYR A 37 -6.42 0.05 4.54
N TYR A 38 -5.39 -0.43 5.21
CA TYR A 38 -4.11 0.26 5.31
C TYR A 38 -3.14 -0.35 4.30
N LEU A 39 -2.75 0.46 3.31
CA LEU A 39 -1.72 0.09 2.35
C LEU A 39 -0.37 0.38 3.01
N ILE A 40 0.31 -0.68 3.44
CA ILE A 40 1.51 -0.56 4.26
C ILE A 40 2.72 -0.23 3.41
N ASP A 41 2.95 -1.00 2.35
CA ASP A 41 4.13 -0.83 1.54
C ASP A 41 3.90 -1.32 0.12
N ILE A 42 4.63 -0.73 -0.83
CA ILE A 42 4.69 -1.18 -2.22
C ILE A 42 6.15 -1.25 -2.58
N PHE A 43 6.59 -2.41 -3.06
CA PHE A 43 7.94 -2.59 -3.55
C PHE A 43 7.90 -2.98 -5.03
N VAL A 44 8.74 -2.32 -5.83
CA VAL A 44 8.92 -2.66 -7.25
C VAL A 44 10.42 -2.78 -7.48
N GLU A 45 10.84 -3.86 -8.14
CA GLU A 45 12.25 -4.06 -8.47
C GLU A 45 12.78 -2.85 -9.27
N LYS A 46 14.02 -2.47 -8.98
CA LYS A 46 14.61 -1.24 -9.51
C LYS A 46 14.50 -1.11 -11.03
N GLU A 47 14.75 -2.19 -11.76
CA GLU A 47 14.71 -2.18 -13.23
C GLU A 47 13.30 -2.00 -13.80
N TYR A 48 12.29 -2.19 -12.98
CA TYR A 48 10.89 -2.13 -13.41
C TYR A 48 10.13 -0.94 -12.85
N ARG A 49 10.83 -0.02 -12.20
CA ARG A 49 10.22 1.21 -11.72
C ARG A 49 9.87 2.12 -12.89
N ARG A 50 8.87 2.99 -12.69
CA ARG A 50 8.33 3.88 -13.73
C ARG A 50 7.59 3.15 -14.84
N SER A 51 7.14 1.92 -14.58
CA SER A 51 6.36 1.12 -15.53
C SER A 51 4.91 0.93 -15.08
N HIS A 52 4.44 1.79 -14.15
CA HIS A 52 3.08 1.77 -13.61
C HIS A 52 2.76 0.55 -12.73
N ILE A 53 3.75 -0.27 -12.36
CA ILE A 53 3.53 -1.44 -11.51
C ILE A 53 3.02 -1.02 -10.13
N ALA A 54 3.60 0.04 -9.54
CA ALA A 54 3.14 0.54 -8.24
C ALA A 54 1.69 1.00 -8.30
N THR A 55 1.30 1.71 -9.35
CA THR A 55 -0.07 2.17 -9.55
C THR A 55 -1.03 0.99 -9.69
N GLN A 56 -0.61 -0.03 -10.43
CA GLN A 56 -1.42 -1.25 -10.62
C GLN A 56 -1.57 -2.01 -9.33
N LEU A 57 -0.51 -2.09 -8.50
CA LEU A 57 -0.58 -2.74 -7.19
C LEU A 57 -1.52 -2.00 -6.25
N SER A 58 -1.43 -0.68 -6.21
CA SER A 58 -2.35 0.14 -5.42
C SER A 58 -3.80 -0.10 -5.86
N GLU A 59 -4.03 -0.17 -7.16
CA GLU A 59 -5.37 -0.43 -7.70
C GLU A 59 -5.86 -1.84 -7.33
N GLN A 60 -4.98 -2.84 -7.32
CA GLN A 60 -5.35 -4.19 -6.89
C GLN A 60 -5.80 -4.19 -5.42
N VAL A 61 -5.07 -3.52 -4.53
CA VAL A 61 -5.47 -3.41 -3.13
C VAL A 61 -6.79 -2.67 -3.00
N LYS A 62 -6.99 -1.61 -3.77
CA LYS A 62 -8.25 -0.87 -3.79
C LYS A 62 -9.41 -1.79 -4.18
N GLN A 63 -9.24 -2.62 -5.20
CA GLN A 63 -10.30 -3.55 -5.62
C GLN A 63 -10.61 -4.59 -4.56
N ILE A 64 -9.59 -5.07 -3.85
CA ILE A 64 -9.79 -5.98 -2.73
C ILE A 64 -10.60 -5.28 -1.63
N ALA A 65 -10.25 -4.05 -1.29
CA ALA A 65 -10.95 -3.27 -0.28
C ALA A 65 -12.42 -3.02 -0.68
N LEU A 66 -12.66 -2.65 -1.93
CA LEU A 66 -14.01 -2.43 -2.44
C LEU A 66 -14.84 -3.71 -2.41
N SER A 67 -14.24 -4.85 -2.73
CA SER A 67 -14.92 -6.14 -2.65
C SER A 67 -15.36 -6.46 -1.23
N ASP A 68 -14.67 -5.94 -0.25
CA ASP A 68 -14.99 -6.09 1.18
C ASP A 68 -15.83 -4.93 1.70
N LYS A 69 -16.36 -4.10 0.78
CA LYS A 69 -17.23 -2.95 1.09
C LYS A 69 -16.54 -1.86 1.91
N ALA A 70 -15.22 -1.77 1.84
CA ALA A 70 -14.49 -0.68 2.47
C ALA A 70 -14.74 0.62 1.71
N THR A 71 -14.72 1.73 2.44
CA THR A 71 -14.91 3.07 1.85
C THR A 71 -13.68 3.93 2.00
N THR A 72 -12.67 3.45 2.70
CA THR A 72 -11.48 4.24 3.02
C THR A 72 -10.22 3.39 2.93
N MET A 73 -9.19 3.95 2.33
CA MET A 73 -7.83 3.41 2.39
C MET A 73 -6.93 4.40 3.11
N LEU A 74 -5.98 3.87 3.84
CA LEU A 74 -4.96 4.66 4.53
C LEU A 74 -3.59 4.34 3.96
N GLY A 75 -2.69 5.29 4.03
CA GLY A 75 -1.30 5.10 3.61
C GLY A 75 -0.38 5.90 4.51
N SER A 76 0.92 5.64 4.42
CA SER A 76 1.89 6.37 5.22
C SER A 76 3.22 6.50 4.48
N VAL A 77 3.97 7.54 4.83
CA VAL A 77 5.33 7.76 4.34
C VAL A 77 6.20 8.07 5.55
N CYS A 78 7.23 7.25 5.75
CA CYS A 78 8.18 7.46 6.83
C CYS A 78 9.27 8.43 6.37
N LEU A 79 9.43 9.55 7.07
CA LEU A 79 10.34 10.62 6.67
C LEU A 79 11.82 10.25 6.82
N THR A 80 12.12 9.18 7.56
CA THR A 80 13.49 8.76 7.80
C THR A 80 14.00 7.70 6.82
N THR A 81 13.16 7.26 5.89
CA THR A 81 13.58 6.25 4.90
C THR A 81 14.11 6.91 3.63
N ASN A 82 14.87 6.15 2.84
CA ASN A 82 15.30 6.60 1.52
C ASN A 82 14.09 6.67 0.58
N GLY A 83 14.16 7.60 -0.38
CA GLY A 83 13.11 7.70 -1.39
C GLY A 83 11.84 8.39 -0.92
N VAL A 84 11.92 9.22 0.13
CA VAL A 84 10.76 9.94 0.68
C VAL A 84 10.07 10.79 -0.39
N THR A 85 10.83 11.52 -1.20
CA THR A 85 10.24 12.39 -2.22
C THR A 85 9.43 11.59 -3.23
N GLU A 86 9.96 10.48 -3.69
CA GLU A 86 9.27 9.60 -4.64
C GLU A 86 8.02 8.99 -4.01
N SER A 87 8.11 8.60 -2.75
CA SER A 87 6.97 8.04 -2.01
C SER A 87 5.86 9.07 -1.85
N LEU A 88 6.22 10.31 -1.50
CA LEU A 88 5.24 11.40 -1.39
C LEU A 88 4.55 11.67 -2.71
N LYS A 89 5.31 11.73 -3.81
CA LYS A 89 4.75 11.95 -5.14
C LYS A 89 3.78 10.83 -5.51
N ALA A 90 4.15 9.58 -5.22
CA ALA A 90 3.31 8.43 -5.53
C ALA A 90 2.00 8.46 -4.74
N VAL A 91 2.07 8.72 -3.45
CA VAL A 91 0.89 8.76 -2.57
C VAL A 91 -0.05 9.88 -3.00
N LEU A 92 0.49 11.09 -3.18
CA LEU A 92 -0.33 12.24 -3.59
C LEU A 92 -0.88 12.06 -5.01
N GLY A 93 -0.08 11.50 -5.92
CA GLY A 93 -0.51 11.23 -7.28
C GLY A 93 -1.60 10.18 -7.36
N ASP A 94 -1.67 9.27 -6.40
CA ASP A 94 -2.70 8.24 -6.34
C ASP A 94 -3.98 8.73 -5.65
N GLY A 95 -4.05 10.00 -5.31
CA GLY A 95 -5.27 10.61 -4.76
C GLY A 95 -5.38 10.58 -3.24
N PHE A 96 -4.36 10.11 -2.54
CA PHE A 96 -4.34 10.20 -1.08
C PHE A 96 -4.18 11.64 -0.64
N LYS A 97 -4.83 11.99 0.46
CA LYS A 97 -4.75 13.30 1.06
C LYS A 97 -4.09 13.20 2.43
N TYR A 98 -3.30 14.19 2.77
CA TYR A 98 -2.64 14.26 4.06
C TYR A 98 -3.67 14.26 5.19
N SER A 99 -3.43 13.44 6.20
CA SER A 99 -4.27 13.35 7.39
C SER A 99 -3.59 13.94 8.61
N HIS A 100 -2.49 13.34 9.03
CA HIS A 100 -1.76 13.77 10.22
C HIS A 100 -0.35 13.21 10.21
N ALA A 101 0.47 13.67 11.15
CA ALA A 101 1.85 13.20 11.32
C ALA A 101 2.08 12.73 12.74
N SER A 102 2.91 11.72 12.91
CA SER A 102 3.30 11.19 14.21
C SER A 102 4.62 10.42 14.06
N ASN A 103 5.57 10.65 14.95
CA ASN A 103 6.84 9.90 15.00
C ASN A 103 7.57 9.82 13.65
N ASN A 104 7.75 10.97 12.99
CA ASN A 104 8.43 11.07 11.69
C ASN A 104 7.72 10.30 10.57
N THR A 105 6.43 10.07 10.72
CA THR A 105 5.62 9.41 9.70
C THR A 105 4.46 10.33 9.33
N LEU A 106 4.24 10.51 8.03
CA LEU A 106 3.08 11.22 7.51
C LEU A 106 2.03 10.20 7.16
N TYR A 107 0.79 10.43 7.60
CA TYR A 107 -0.33 9.56 7.33
C TYR A 107 -1.28 10.20 6.34
N PHE A 108 -1.79 9.39 5.43
CA PHE A 108 -2.65 9.82 4.33
C PHE A 108 -3.92 9.00 4.30
N LYS A 109 -4.95 9.58 3.73
CA LYS A 109 -6.27 8.97 3.65
C LYS A 109 -6.84 9.17 2.26
N LYS A 110 -7.54 8.16 1.78
CA LYS A 110 -8.21 8.21 0.48
C LYS A 110 -9.57 7.57 0.60
N GLU A 111 -10.60 8.28 0.16
CA GLU A 111 -11.93 7.68 0.04
C GLU A 111 -11.97 6.85 -1.24
N ILE A 112 -12.53 5.66 -1.16
CA ILE A 112 -12.63 4.76 -2.30
C ILE A 112 -14.09 4.42 -2.56
N LYS A 113 -14.42 4.25 -3.83
CA LYS A 113 -15.76 3.83 -4.25
C LYS A 113 -15.69 3.20 -5.63
N GLU A 114 -16.68 2.41 -5.91
CA GLU A 114 -16.82 1.79 -7.22
C GLU A 114 -17.10 2.80 -8.33
#